data_e7125ae39b3a4ca92652f9009686d844
#
_entry.id   e7125ae39b3a4ca92652f9009686d844
#
_cell.length_a   1.000
_cell.length_b   1.000
_cell.length_c   1.000
_cell.angle_alpha   90.00
_cell.angle_beta   90.00
_cell.angle_gamma   90.00
#
_symmetry.space_group_name_H-M   'P 1'
#
loop_
_entity.id
_entity.type
_entity.pdbx_description
1 polymer ?
#
loop_
_entity_poly.entity_id
_entity_poly.type
_entity_poly.pdbx_seq_one_letter_code
_entity_poly.pdbx_strand_id
1 'polypeptide(L)'
;MSPRKMAVKSAGIISFALLLAAAGRAGGIKGKVSVQGIKSPENIAVYVDAIPGKKFDPPADHVLVDQRKMNFVPKVTVVLQGTTVDFLNSDSVAHNVYWPSIGSNKKLAHNLGSWPKGEKKSFQFTDPGAASLLCNVHPEMSAFLLVAPTPYSAVTDSDGSFEIKDVPPGTYTLKTWSEDGKVTTQSVTVASGTANVELTVKK
;
A
#
# COMPACT_ATOMS: atom_id res chain seq x y z
N MET A 1 -41.61 46.96 58.99
CA MET A 1 -41.71 46.60 57.54
C MET A 1 -40.30 46.61 56.97
N SER A 2 -39.73 45.46 56.72
CA SER A 2 -38.35 45.35 56.20
C SER A 2 -38.42 44.99 54.71
N PRO A 3 -37.63 45.64 53.81
CA PRO A 3 -37.66 45.30 52.37
C PRO A 3 -36.79 44.08 52.05
N ARG A 4 -37.42 43.08 51.43
CA ARG A 4 -36.74 41.90 50.87
C ARG A 4 -35.82 42.28 49.72
N LYS A 5 -34.53 41.93 49.86
CA LYS A 5 -33.54 42.02 48.77
C LYS A 5 -33.78 40.85 47.79
N MET A 6 -34.07 41.23 46.55
CA MET A 6 -34.18 40.27 45.45
C MET A 6 -32.77 39.97 44.89
N ALA A 7 -32.34 38.72 44.98
CA ALA A 7 -31.07 38.26 44.39
C ALA A 7 -31.27 37.96 42.91
N VAL A 8 -30.57 38.66 42.06
CA VAL A 8 -30.48 38.39 40.60
C VAL A 8 -29.46 37.27 40.39
N LYS A 9 -29.93 36.11 39.94
CA LYS A 9 -29.04 35.02 39.50
C LYS A 9 -28.54 35.35 38.09
N SER A 10 -27.26 35.60 37.95
CA SER A 10 -26.61 35.73 36.63
C SER A 10 -26.44 34.35 36.03
N ALA A 11 -27.11 34.09 34.91
CA ALA A 11 -26.90 32.90 34.08
C ALA A 11 -25.61 33.07 33.26
N GLY A 12 -24.60 32.31 33.62
CA GLY A 12 -23.37 32.24 32.84
C GLY A 12 -23.61 31.52 31.52
N ILE A 13 -23.41 32.24 30.42
CA ILE A 13 -23.44 31.66 29.05
C ILE A 13 -22.13 30.92 28.86
N ILE A 14 -22.16 29.58 28.88
CA ILE A 14 -21.02 28.76 28.48
C ILE A 14 -21.00 28.73 26.94
N SER A 15 -20.11 29.58 26.36
CA SER A 15 -19.82 29.50 24.92
C SER A 15 -19.06 28.21 24.62
N PHE A 16 -19.75 27.23 24.03
CA PHE A 16 -19.14 26.06 23.45
C PHE A 16 -18.48 26.46 22.11
N ALA A 17 -17.17 26.70 22.13
CA ALA A 17 -16.41 26.93 20.92
C ALA A 17 -16.36 25.59 20.14
N LEU A 18 -17.19 25.51 19.08
CA LEU A 18 -17.15 24.41 18.12
C LEU A 18 -15.84 24.55 17.32
N LEU A 19 -14.80 23.78 17.67
CA LEU A 19 -13.63 23.62 16.82
C LEU A 19 -14.07 22.91 15.54
N LEU A 20 -14.37 23.67 14.49
CA LEU A 20 -14.43 23.12 13.14
C LEU A 20 -13.00 22.66 12.80
N ALA A 21 -12.76 21.36 12.86
CA ALA A 21 -11.60 20.75 12.22
C ALA A 21 -11.75 21.03 10.71
N ALA A 22 -11.00 21.99 10.18
CA ALA A 22 -10.90 22.19 8.76
C ALA A 22 -10.42 20.87 8.14
N ALA A 23 -11.29 20.16 7.42
CA ALA A 23 -10.91 19.02 6.63
C ALA A 23 -9.91 19.51 5.57
N GLY A 24 -8.62 19.40 5.88
CA GLY A 24 -7.56 19.76 4.95
C GLY A 24 -7.74 18.97 3.66
N ARG A 25 -7.51 19.61 2.51
CA ARG A 25 -7.52 18.90 1.22
C ARG A 25 -6.44 17.82 1.26
N ALA A 26 -6.75 16.65 0.72
CA ALA A 26 -5.79 15.58 0.53
C ALA A 26 -4.58 16.11 -0.25
N GLY A 27 -3.41 15.70 0.18
CA GLY A 27 -2.14 16.03 -0.48
C GLY A 27 -1.57 14.82 -1.20
N GLY A 28 -0.31 14.88 -1.55
CA GLY A 28 0.43 13.78 -2.14
C GLY A 28 1.81 13.63 -1.52
N ILE A 29 2.45 12.52 -1.82
CA ILE A 29 3.86 12.29 -1.49
C ILE A 29 4.56 11.98 -2.80
N LYS A 30 5.55 12.78 -3.18
CA LYS A 30 6.45 12.53 -4.31
C LYS A 30 7.86 12.32 -3.79
N GLY A 31 8.61 11.50 -4.47
CA GLY A 31 9.98 11.31 -4.06
C GLY A 31 10.79 10.46 -5.02
N LYS A 32 12.01 10.24 -4.58
CA LYS A 32 12.96 9.40 -5.29
C LYS A 32 13.59 8.40 -4.33
N VAL A 33 13.69 7.15 -4.76
CA VAL A 33 14.41 6.11 -4.06
C VAL A 33 15.79 5.97 -4.70
N SER A 34 16.83 6.17 -3.93
CA SER A 34 18.21 5.79 -4.26
C SER A 34 18.54 4.41 -3.67
N VAL A 35 19.50 3.71 -4.24
CA VAL A 35 19.86 2.36 -3.80
C VAL A 35 21.35 2.22 -3.55
N GLN A 36 21.71 1.39 -2.54
CA GLN A 36 23.08 1.04 -2.21
C GLN A 36 23.22 -0.48 -2.12
N GLY A 37 24.08 -1.05 -2.96
CA GLY A 37 24.30 -2.50 -3.02
C GLY A 37 23.15 -3.30 -3.66
N ILE A 38 22.15 -2.62 -4.21
CA ILE A 38 21.03 -3.16 -4.98
C ILE A 38 21.21 -2.76 -6.45
N LYS A 39 20.73 -3.60 -7.38
CA LYS A 39 20.99 -3.46 -8.80
C LYS A 39 20.26 -2.25 -9.45
N SER A 40 19.03 -1.97 -9.01
CA SER A 40 18.18 -0.95 -9.62
C SER A 40 17.26 -0.30 -8.59
N PRO A 41 16.95 1.00 -8.70
CA PRO A 41 15.91 1.65 -7.91
C PRO A 41 14.49 1.38 -8.45
N GLU A 42 14.35 0.67 -9.56
CA GLU A 42 13.08 0.28 -10.16
C GLU A 42 12.39 -0.84 -9.37
N ASN A 43 11.06 -0.88 -9.43
CA ASN A 43 10.26 -1.94 -8.80
C ASN A 43 10.39 -2.01 -7.27
N ILE A 44 10.62 -0.89 -6.62
CA ILE A 44 10.57 -0.76 -5.16
C ILE A 44 9.19 -0.26 -4.75
N ALA A 45 8.50 -1.01 -3.93
CA ALA A 45 7.24 -0.56 -3.35
C ALA A 45 7.50 0.48 -2.26
N VAL A 46 6.77 1.60 -2.29
CA VAL A 46 6.75 2.63 -1.24
C VAL A 46 5.32 2.76 -0.75
N TYR A 47 5.10 2.70 0.54
CA TYR A 47 3.75 2.75 1.10
C TYR A 47 3.68 3.41 2.46
N VAL A 48 2.52 3.97 2.79
CA VAL A 48 2.19 4.48 4.11
C VAL A 48 1.82 3.31 5.02
N ASP A 49 2.53 3.14 6.13
CA ASP A 49 2.37 1.97 7.03
C ASP A 49 1.01 1.97 7.75
N ALA A 50 0.56 3.14 8.19
CA ALA A 50 -0.74 3.28 8.86
C ALA A 50 -1.28 4.70 8.78
N ILE A 51 -2.60 4.83 8.78
CA ILE A 51 -3.29 6.09 9.06
C ILE A 51 -3.96 5.93 10.44
N PRO A 52 -3.57 6.69 11.45
CA PRO A 52 -4.12 6.56 12.80
C PRO A 52 -5.65 6.63 12.82
N GLY A 53 -6.27 5.66 13.47
CA GLY A 53 -7.72 5.59 13.63
C GLY A 53 -8.51 5.23 12.37
N LYS A 54 -7.86 4.89 11.25
CA LYS A 54 -8.53 4.46 10.03
C LYS A 54 -8.29 2.99 9.73
N LYS A 55 -9.36 2.33 9.29
CA LYS A 55 -9.34 1.05 8.59
C LYS A 55 -9.84 1.31 7.17
N PHE A 56 -9.40 0.49 6.25
CA PHE A 56 -9.75 0.62 4.83
C PHE A 56 -10.42 -0.65 4.37
N ASP A 57 -11.55 -0.50 3.70
CA ASP A 57 -12.18 -1.62 3.02
C ASP A 57 -11.45 -1.90 1.70
N PRO A 58 -11.29 -3.19 1.32
CA PRO A 58 -10.67 -3.53 0.05
C PRO A 58 -11.51 -3.01 -1.11
N PRO A 59 -10.88 -2.67 -2.26
CA PRO A 59 -11.61 -2.25 -3.44
C PRO A 59 -12.51 -3.39 -3.95
N ALA A 60 -13.66 -3.03 -4.54
CA ALA A 60 -14.54 -3.99 -5.20
C ALA A 60 -13.92 -4.51 -6.52
N ASP A 61 -13.13 -3.68 -7.19
CA ASP A 61 -12.43 -4.04 -8.42
C ASP A 61 -11.23 -4.93 -8.12
N HIS A 62 -11.06 -5.96 -8.94
CA HIS A 62 -9.92 -6.86 -8.87
C HIS A 62 -8.68 -6.22 -9.49
N VAL A 63 -7.52 -6.51 -8.91
CA VAL A 63 -6.22 -6.14 -9.48
C VAL A 63 -5.76 -7.26 -10.40
N LEU A 64 -5.21 -6.90 -11.57
CA LEU A 64 -4.75 -7.87 -12.57
C LEU A 64 -3.25 -8.08 -12.48
N VAL A 65 -2.83 -9.35 -12.45
CA VAL A 65 -1.46 -9.81 -12.74
C VAL A 65 -1.54 -10.75 -13.93
N ASP A 66 -0.88 -10.38 -15.04
CA ASP A 66 -0.89 -11.16 -16.29
C ASP A 66 0.38 -12.01 -16.41
N GLN A 67 0.24 -13.21 -16.95
CA GLN A 67 1.34 -14.06 -17.36
C GLN A 67 1.51 -13.91 -18.86
N ARG A 68 2.53 -13.15 -19.28
CA ARG A 68 2.74 -12.76 -20.66
C ARG A 68 4.22 -12.75 -21.03
N LYS A 69 4.57 -13.40 -22.16
CA LYS A 69 5.95 -13.54 -22.65
C LYS A 69 6.87 -14.16 -21.59
N MET A 70 6.39 -15.22 -20.94
CA MET A 70 7.11 -15.94 -19.87
C MET A 70 7.49 -15.06 -18.68
N ASN A 71 6.66 -14.05 -18.36
CA ASN A 71 6.83 -13.17 -17.22
C ASN A 71 5.50 -12.91 -16.53
N PHE A 72 5.53 -12.65 -15.23
CA PHE A 72 4.44 -11.97 -14.53
C PHE A 72 4.52 -10.46 -14.77
N VAL A 73 3.42 -9.84 -15.10
CA VAL A 73 3.33 -8.40 -15.39
C VAL A 73 2.17 -7.80 -14.58
N PRO A 74 2.43 -6.79 -13.75
CA PRO A 74 3.72 -6.14 -13.50
C PRO A 74 4.67 -7.00 -12.64
N LYS A 75 5.96 -6.62 -12.59
CA LYS A 75 6.98 -7.32 -11.78
C LYS A 75 6.72 -7.18 -10.28
N VAL A 76 6.26 -6.02 -9.84
CA VAL A 76 5.85 -5.74 -8.46
C VAL A 76 4.44 -5.16 -8.47
N THR A 77 3.57 -5.73 -7.67
CA THR A 77 2.18 -5.28 -7.45
C THR A 77 2.00 -4.96 -5.98
N VAL A 78 1.43 -3.80 -5.66
CA VAL A 78 1.03 -3.46 -4.29
C VAL A 78 -0.50 -3.44 -4.23
N VAL A 79 -1.06 -4.15 -3.27
CA VAL A 79 -2.51 -4.20 -3.05
C VAL A 79 -2.87 -3.87 -1.61
N LEU A 80 -4.03 -3.29 -1.39
CA LEU A 80 -4.59 -3.13 -0.06
C LEU A 80 -4.98 -4.51 0.51
N GLN A 81 -4.78 -4.72 1.80
CA GLN A 81 -5.25 -5.92 2.49
C GLN A 81 -6.73 -6.21 2.20
N GLY A 82 -7.04 -7.45 1.83
CA GLY A 82 -8.38 -7.90 1.44
C GLY A 82 -8.68 -7.78 -0.07
N THR A 83 -7.77 -7.20 -0.87
CA THR A 83 -7.96 -7.10 -2.33
C THR A 83 -7.95 -8.47 -2.98
N THR A 84 -8.86 -8.67 -3.94
CA THR A 84 -8.83 -9.83 -4.84
C THR A 84 -7.93 -9.54 -6.04
N VAL A 85 -7.04 -10.48 -6.34
CA VAL A 85 -6.13 -10.41 -7.50
C VAL A 85 -6.52 -11.49 -8.49
N ASP A 86 -6.68 -11.09 -9.75
CA ASP A 86 -6.89 -11.97 -10.89
C ASP A 86 -5.55 -12.28 -11.56
N PHE A 87 -5.25 -13.56 -11.73
CA PHE A 87 -4.06 -14.05 -12.43
C PHE A 87 -4.48 -14.57 -13.81
N LEU A 88 -4.29 -13.73 -14.84
CA LEU A 88 -4.61 -14.06 -16.23
C LEU A 88 -3.42 -14.76 -16.89
N ASN A 89 -3.68 -15.71 -17.79
CA ASN A 89 -2.67 -16.25 -18.68
C ASN A 89 -2.91 -15.78 -20.12
N SER A 90 -2.06 -14.88 -20.61
CA SER A 90 -2.07 -14.37 -22.01
C SER A 90 -1.12 -15.12 -22.92
N ASP A 91 -0.25 -16.03 -22.42
CA ASP A 91 0.68 -16.82 -23.20
C ASP A 91 0.02 -18.03 -23.85
N SER A 92 0.65 -18.56 -24.89
CA SER A 92 0.17 -19.75 -25.62
C SER A 92 0.40 -21.07 -24.88
N VAL A 93 1.16 -21.06 -23.79
CA VAL A 93 1.45 -22.20 -22.94
C VAL A 93 0.76 -22.09 -21.59
N ALA A 94 0.51 -23.20 -20.93
CA ALA A 94 -0.07 -23.19 -19.59
C ALA A 94 0.98 -22.73 -18.56
N HIS A 95 0.55 -21.90 -17.63
CA HIS A 95 1.35 -21.45 -16.50
C HIS A 95 0.69 -21.80 -15.18
N ASN A 96 1.51 -21.80 -14.13
CA ASN A 96 1.11 -22.00 -12.75
C ASN A 96 1.40 -20.73 -11.95
N VAL A 97 0.63 -20.47 -10.90
CA VAL A 97 0.94 -19.44 -9.90
C VAL A 97 0.92 -20.06 -8.51
N TYR A 98 2.00 -19.88 -7.79
CA TYR A 98 2.08 -20.25 -6.39
C TYR A 98 2.98 -19.28 -5.61
N TRP A 99 2.85 -19.27 -4.29
CA TRP A 99 3.75 -18.58 -3.38
C TRP A 99 4.02 -19.44 -2.14
N PRO A 100 5.29 -19.49 -1.66
CA PRO A 100 5.68 -20.34 -0.53
C PRO A 100 5.34 -19.74 0.84
N SER A 101 5.03 -18.44 0.88
CA SER A 101 4.68 -17.70 2.10
C SER A 101 4.08 -16.34 1.76
N ILE A 102 3.45 -15.68 2.74
CA ILE A 102 3.22 -14.24 2.74
C ILE A 102 4.02 -13.67 3.91
N GLY A 103 4.92 -12.71 3.65
CA GLY A 103 5.95 -12.33 4.59
C GLY A 103 6.80 -13.53 4.99
N SER A 104 6.99 -13.77 6.28
CA SER A 104 7.69 -14.96 6.80
C SER A 104 6.74 -16.13 7.15
N ASN A 105 5.43 -15.97 6.97
CA ASN A 105 4.44 -16.97 7.38
C ASN A 105 4.24 -18.03 6.29
N LYS A 106 4.90 -19.17 6.45
CA LYS A 106 4.78 -20.33 5.55
C LYS A 106 3.41 -21.01 5.59
N LYS A 107 2.58 -20.79 6.62
CA LYS A 107 1.21 -21.34 6.68
C LYS A 107 0.28 -20.67 5.66
N LEU A 108 0.69 -19.53 5.12
CA LEU A 108 -0.02 -18.81 4.06
C LEU A 108 0.47 -19.20 2.65
N ALA A 109 1.29 -20.24 2.53
CA ALA A 109 1.66 -20.81 1.24
C ALA A 109 0.41 -21.25 0.48
N HIS A 110 0.38 -20.99 -0.82
CA HIS A 110 -0.75 -21.36 -1.65
C HIS A 110 -0.31 -21.69 -3.08
N ASN A 111 -1.08 -22.55 -3.75
CA ASN A 111 -0.85 -22.93 -5.14
C ASN A 111 -2.19 -22.94 -5.88
N LEU A 112 -2.34 -22.06 -6.85
CA LEU A 112 -3.55 -21.95 -7.67
C LEU A 112 -3.64 -23.05 -8.75
N GLY A 113 -2.58 -23.87 -8.93
CA GLY A 113 -2.48 -24.81 -10.02
C GLY A 113 -2.17 -24.13 -11.34
N SER A 114 -2.33 -24.86 -12.45
CA SER A 114 -2.05 -24.38 -13.81
C SER A 114 -3.34 -24.13 -14.60
N TRP A 115 -3.27 -23.23 -15.59
CA TRP A 115 -4.36 -22.96 -16.53
C TRP A 115 -3.83 -22.50 -17.88
N PRO A 116 -4.59 -22.77 -18.99
CA PRO A 116 -4.20 -22.42 -20.34
C PRO A 116 -4.44 -20.92 -20.64
N LYS A 117 -4.05 -20.53 -21.85
CA LYS A 117 -4.27 -19.18 -22.41
C LYS A 117 -5.73 -18.72 -22.32
N GLY A 118 -5.91 -17.49 -21.92
CA GLY A 118 -7.20 -16.79 -21.85
C GLY A 118 -7.99 -17.06 -20.58
N GLU A 119 -7.57 -18.03 -19.78
CA GLU A 119 -8.17 -18.30 -18.48
C GLU A 119 -7.52 -17.46 -17.37
N LYS A 120 -8.26 -17.25 -16.29
CA LYS A 120 -7.77 -16.59 -15.09
C LYS A 120 -8.19 -17.34 -13.83
N LYS A 121 -7.40 -17.20 -12.78
CA LYS A 121 -7.77 -17.58 -11.41
C LYS A 121 -7.65 -16.41 -10.49
N SER A 122 -8.50 -16.36 -9.46
CA SER A 122 -8.56 -15.24 -8.52
C SER A 122 -8.21 -15.71 -7.12
N PHE A 123 -7.57 -14.83 -6.34
CA PHE A 123 -7.29 -15.06 -4.92
C PHE A 123 -7.41 -13.76 -4.14
N GLN A 124 -8.04 -13.83 -2.95
CA GLN A 124 -8.17 -12.69 -2.05
C GLN A 124 -7.02 -12.68 -1.03
N PHE A 125 -6.20 -11.63 -1.04
CA PHE A 125 -5.05 -11.49 -0.15
C PHE A 125 -5.45 -10.77 1.14
N THR A 126 -5.70 -11.55 2.19
CA THR A 126 -6.18 -11.05 3.49
C THR A 126 -5.08 -10.79 4.51
N ASP A 127 -3.88 -11.30 4.29
CA ASP A 127 -2.78 -11.21 5.25
C ASP A 127 -1.69 -10.26 4.75
N PRO A 128 -1.23 -9.29 5.59
CA PRO A 128 -0.22 -8.32 5.17
C PRO A 128 1.16 -8.97 5.01
N GLY A 129 1.92 -8.44 4.06
CA GLY A 129 3.28 -8.90 3.77
C GLY A 129 3.52 -9.13 2.29
N ALA A 130 4.75 -9.51 1.94
CA ALA A 130 5.13 -9.78 0.56
C ALA A 130 5.00 -11.28 0.24
N ALA A 131 4.41 -11.59 -0.92
CA ALA A 131 4.37 -12.91 -1.51
C ALA A 131 5.26 -12.94 -2.77
N SER A 132 6.17 -13.91 -2.87
CA SER A 132 6.91 -14.20 -4.10
C SER A 132 6.03 -15.06 -5.00
N LEU A 133 5.54 -14.49 -6.08
CA LEU A 133 4.76 -15.21 -7.11
C LEU A 133 5.70 -15.98 -8.01
N LEU A 134 5.52 -17.28 -8.08
CA LEU A 134 6.41 -18.21 -8.79
C LEU A 134 5.60 -19.12 -9.72
N CYS A 135 6.27 -19.67 -10.72
CA CYS A 135 5.72 -20.68 -11.63
C CYS A 135 6.50 -21.99 -11.53
N ASN A 136 5.81 -23.10 -11.25
CA ASN A 136 6.45 -24.42 -11.19
C ASN A 136 6.89 -24.97 -12.56
N VAL A 137 6.27 -24.48 -13.64
CA VAL A 137 6.53 -24.94 -15.01
C VAL A 137 7.73 -24.20 -15.62
N HIS A 138 7.89 -22.91 -15.26
CA HIS A 138 8.94 -22.02 -15.78
C HIS A 138 9.63 -21.34 -14.60
N PRO A 139 10.71 -21.92 -14.07
CA PRO A 139 11.36 -21.43 -12.84
C PRO A 139 11.91 -20.00 -12.91
N GLU A 140 12.14 -19.49 -14.12
CA GLU A 140 12.58 -18.10 -14.35
C GLU A 140 11.46 -17.08 -14.16
N MET A 141 10.19 -17.50 -14.17
CA MET A 141 9.05 -16.61 -13.94
C MET A 141 8.89 -16.30 -12.46
N SER A 142 9.15 -15.06 -12.10
CA SER A 142 8.93 -14.56 -10.75
C SER A 142 8.40 -13.13 -10.76
N ALA A 143 7.56 -12.83 -9.78
CA ALA A 143 7.09 -11.47 -9.45
C ALA A 143 6.83 -11.36 -7.95
N PHE A 144 6.44 -10.18 -7.50
CA PHE A 144 6.18 -9.92 -6.10
C PHE A 144 4.86 -9.21 -5.91
N LEU A 145 4.10 -9.65 -4.93
CA LEU A 145 2.87 -9.00 -4.52
C LEU A 145 3.01 -8.59 -3.06
N LEU A 146 2.94 -7.28 -2.82
CA LEU A 146 2.95 -6.72 -1.47
C LEU A 146 1.53 -6.39 -1.04
N VAL A 147 1.08 -7.01 0.04
CA VAL A 147 -0.18 -6.68 0.70
C VAL A 147 0.09 -5.59 1.72
N ALA A 148 -0.32 -4.37 1.40
CA ALA A 148 -0.13 -3.18 2.23
C ALA A 148 -1.34 -2.92 3.14
N PRO A 149 -1.14 -2.34 4.33
CA PRO A 149 -2.23 -2.07 5.27
C PRO A 149 -3.04 -0.82 4.92
N THR A 150 -2.58 0.00 3.97
CA THR A 150 -3.26 1.21 3.51
C THR A 150 -3.29 1.28 1.98
N PRO A 151 -4.24 2.03 1.38
CA PRO A 151 -4.29 2.19 -0.08
C PRO A 151 -3.23 3.17 -0.62
N TYR A 152 -2.45 3.80 0.26
CA TYR A 152 -1.47 4.82 -0.09
C TYR A 152 -0.13 4.20 -0.40
N SER A 153 0.07 3.82 -1.65
CA SER A 153 1.28 3.16 -2.12
C SER A 153 1.62 3.54 -3.55
N ALA A 154 2.87 3.33 -3.93
CA ALA A 154 3.36 3.42 -5.29
C ALA A 154 4.49 2.41 -5.49
N VAL A 155 4.79 2.09 -6.75
CA VAL A 155 5.98 1.35 -7.16
C VAL A 155 6.88 2.31 -7.92
N THR A 156 8.18 2.28 -7.66
CA THR A 156 9.14 3.19 -8.29
C THR A 156 9.35 2.85 -9.76
N ASP A 157 9.51 3.91 -10.55
CA ASP A 157 9.92 3.85 -11.95
C ASP A 157 11.42 3.51 -12.09
N SER A 158 11.90 3.39 -13.32
CA SER A 158 13.28 3.00 -13.65
C SER A 158 14.35 3.94 -13.08
N ASP A 159 14.01 5.22 -12.87
CA ASP A 159 14.89 6.21 -12.25
C ASP A 159 14.72 6.32 -10.73
N GLY A 160 13.84 5.50 -10.12
CA GLY A 160 13.51 5.48 -8.71
C GLY A 160 12.45 6.48 -8.29
N SER A 161 11.84 7.22 -9.21
CA SER A 161 10.78 8.17 -8.87
C SER A 161 9.47 7.47 -8.50
N PHE A 162 8.67 8.11 -7.65
CA PHE A 162 7.34 7.62 -7.26
C PHE A 162 6.40 8.76 -6.87
N GLU A 163 5.10 8.52 -6.96
CA GLU A 163 4.05 9.42 -6.48
C GLU A 163 2.93 8.64 -5.79
N ILE A 164 2.62 9.02 -4.55
CA ILE A 164 1.45 8.54 -3.79
C ILE A 164 0.46 9.70 -3.71
N LYS A 165 -0.75 9.51 -4.23
CA LYS A 165 -1.80 10.55 -4.32
C LYS A 165 -2.80 10.43 -3.18
N ASP A 166 -3.55 11.51 -2.99
CA ASP A 166 -4.74 11.57 -2.13
C ASP A 166 -4.50 11.19 -0.67
N VAL A 167 -3.27 11.40 -0.18
CA VAL A 167 -2.90 11.13 1.21
C VAL A 167 -3.51 12.22 2.10
N PRO A 168 -4.29 11.87 3.15
CA PRO A 168 -4.83 12.85 4.07
C PRO A 168 -3.72 13.65 4.76
N PRO A 169 -3.98 14.90 5.19
CA PRO A 169 -3.03 15.65 6.01
C PRO A 169 -2.69 14.90 7.31
N GLY A 170 -1.40 14.87 7.66
CA GLY A 170 -0.91 14.16 8.84
C GLY A 170 0.58 13.84 8.75
N THR A 171 1.10 13.28 9.83
CA THR A 171 2.48 12.76 9.86
C THR A 171 2.42 11.24 9.88
N TYR A 172 3.12 10.61 8.93
CA TYR A 172 3.05 9.20 8.66
C TYR A 172 4.44 8.56 8.57
N THR A 173 4.50 7.25 8.75
CA THR A 173 5.67 6.44 8.44
C THR A 173 5.53 5.89 7.04
N LEU A 174 6.43 6.28 6.14
CA LEU A 174 6.67 5.57 4.88
C LEU A 174 7.51 4.34 5.13
N LYS A 175 7.19 3.27 4.42
CA LYS A 175 8.01 2.05 4.35
C LYS A 175 8.32 1.73 2.90
N THR A 176 9.49 1.12 2.69
CA THR A 176 9.85 0.56 1.39
C THR A 176 9.90 -0.96 1.48
N TRP A 177 9.64 -1.61 0.36
CA TRP A 177 9.89 -3.03 0.18
C TRP A 177 10.53 -3.26 -1.20
N SER A 178 11.54 -4.11 -1.26
CA SER A 178 12.17 -4.58 -2.50
C SER A 178 12.64 -6.02 -2.34
N GLU A 179 12.85 -6.71 -3.46
CA GLU A 179 13.32 -8.11 -3.48
C GLU A 179 14.63 -8.31 -2.69
N ASP A 180 15.60 -7.41 -2.92
CA ASP A 180 16.97 -7.55 -2.40
C ASP A 180 17.32 -6.59 -1.25
N GLY A 181 16.43 -5.66 -0.94
CA GLY A 181 16.73 -4.58 -0.01
C GLY A 181 16.12 -4.76 1.37
N LYS A 182 16.77 -4.19 2.34
CA LYS A 182 16.17 -4.04 3.68
C LYS A 182 15.05 -3.02 3.63
N VAL A 183 14.02 -3.26 4.44
CA VAL A 183 12.95 -2.28 4.64
C VAL A 183 13.54 -0.99 5.18
N THR A 184 13.29 0.12 4.49
CA THR A 184 13.60 1.46 4.97
C THR A 184 12.33 2.10 5.51
N THR A 185 12.46 2.86 6.59
CA THR A 185 11.36 3.62 7.18
C THR A 185 11.73 5.09 7.28
N GLN A 186 10.80 5.99 6.94
CA GLN A 186 10.99 7.43 7.06
C GLN A 186 9.70 8.12 7.45
N SER A 187 9.80 9.11 8.36
CA SER A 187 8.67 9.98 8.69
C SER A 187 8.45 11.00 7.58
N VAL A 188 7.19 11.24 7.24
CA VAL A 188 6.77 12.27 6.28
C VAL A 188 5.56 13.03 6.82
N THR A 189 5.56 14.34 6.68
CA THR A 189 4.41 15.19 7.00
C THR A 189 3.75 15.66 5.72
N VAL A 190 2.49 15.29 5.55
CA VAL A 190 1.63 15.73 4.45
C VAL A 190 0.75 16.86 4.95
N ALA A 191 0.84 18.01 4.29
CA ALA A 191 -0.03 19.17 4.50
C ALA A 191 -1.06 19.28 3.37
N SER A 192 -1.50 20.47 3.02
CA SER A 192 -2.44 20.74 1.92
C SER A 192 -1.80 20.71 0.51
N GLY A 193 -0.70 20.01 0.32
CA GLY A 193 0.03 19.94 -0.94
C GLY A 193 0.85 18.67 -1.04
N THR A 194 1.83 18.66 -1.93
CA THR A 194 2.73 17.53 -2.13
C THR A 194 3.93 17.63 -1.19
N ALA A 195 4.12 16.59 -0.36
CA ALA A 195 5.35 16.39 0.41
C ALA A 195 6.41 15.75 -0.48
N ASN A 196 7.65 16.27 -0.47
CA ASN A 196 8.77 15.69 -1.20
C ASN A 196 9.67 14.92 -0.25
N VAL A 197 10.09 13.72 -0.66
CA VAL A 197 10.93 12.84 0.15
C VAL A 197 12.03 12.19 -0.69
N GLU A 198 13.18 11.95 -0.07
CA GLU A 198 14.27 11.16 -0.61
C GLU A 198 14.45 9.93 0.28
N LEU A 199 14.46 8.75 -0.30
CA LEU A 199 14.64 7.49 0.42
C LEU A 199 15.91 6.78 -0.06
N THR A 200 16.59 6.08 0.84
CA THR A 200 17.73 5.22 0.46
C THR A 200 17.48 3.80 0.93
N VAL A 201 17.42 2.87 -0.02
CA VAL A 201 17.29 1.43 0.25
C VAL A 201 18.66 0.77 0.13
N LYS A 202 19.01 0.00 1.14
CA LYS A 202 20.30 -0.72 1.23
C LYS A 202 20.06 -2.23 1.19
N LYS A 203 21.05 -2.95 0.66
CA LYS A 203 21.08 -4.42 0.72
C LYS A 203 21.29 -4.94 2.13
#